data_955eb943169e37677719b70bc65b6ea0
#
_entry.id   955eb943169e37677719b70bc65b6ea0
#
_cell.length_a   1.000
_cell.length_b   1.000
_cell.length_c   1.000
_cell.angle_alpha   90.00
_cell.angle_beta   90.00
_cell.angle_gamma   90.00
#
_symmetry.space_group_name_H-M   'P 1'
#
loop_
_entity.id
_entity.type
_entity.pdbx_description
1 polymer ?
#
loop_
_entity_poly.entity_id
_entity_poly.type
_entity_poly.pdbx_seq_one_letter_code
_entity_poly.pdbx_strand_id
1 'polypeptide(L)'
;INNCAYGEENDECTSLVNQDSDGDGTSDGDEVYGLNNTYNYTSDPMEWDTDNDGLNDGLEITNCVYGEDDDECTDPNNEDSDGDTISDDNEIYSYYSNPMDTDTDDDGLSDGTEVTNCIYGENDNLCTSPIAPDSDYDGLSDDIEIFNCIYGEDNDECTDPRELDTDNDGVGDEDEIN
;
A
#
# COMPACT_ATOMS: atom_id res chain seq x y z
N ILE A 1 35.64 14.36 -18.78
CA ILE A 1 35.68 12.94 -18.49
C ILE A 1 34.26 12.60 -18.10
N ASN A 2 33.51 12.03 -19.03
CA ASN A 2 32.17 11.56 -18.76
C ASN A 2 32.29 10.33 -17.85
N ASN A 3 31.76 10.43 -16.65
CA ASN A 3 31.69 9.30 -15.75
C ASN A 3 30.26 8.75 -15.87
N CYS A 4 29.99 7.99 -16.95
CA CYS A 4 28.75 7.27 -17.11
C CYS A 4 28.86 6.01 -16.27
N ALA A 5 28.19 5.94 -15.16
CA ALA A 5 28.25 4.84 -14.20
C ALA A 5 27.02 3.93 -14.24
N TYR A 6 26.04 4.20 -15.08
CA TYR A 6 24.78 3.47 -15.10
C TYR A 6 24.50 2.82 -16.46
N GLY A 7 24.19 1.53 -16.46
CA GLY A 7 23.54 0.76 -17.54
C GLY A 7 24.39 0.45 -18.79
N GLU A 8 24.50 -0.80 -19.16
CA GLU A 8 25.36 -1.27 -20.25
C GLU A 8 24.78 -1.10 -21.68
N GLU A 9 23.57 -0.58 -21.93
CA GLU A 9 22.98 -0.61 -23.26
C GLU A 9 22.34 0.69 -23.83
N ASN A 10 22.18 1.76 -23.05
CA ASN A 10 21.81 3.08 -23.61
C ASN A 10 22.36 4.18 -22.71
N ASP A 11 23.62 4.55 -22.90
CA ASP A 11 24.35 5.55 -22.12
C ASP A 11 23.73 6.95 -22.17
N GLU A 12 22.67 7.20 -21.42
CA GLU A 12 22.33 8.53 -21.00
C GLU A 12 23.15 8.86 -19.74
N CYS A 13 24.01 9.86 -19.87
CA CYS A 13 24.92 10.21 -18.80
C CYS A 13 24.35 11.37 -17.99
N THR A 14 24.44 11.29 -16.67
CA THR A 14 24.10 12.42 -15.81
C THR A 14 24.85 13.68 -16.19
N SER A 15 24.24 14.83 -16.01
CA SER A 15 24.85 16.11 -16.31
C SER A 15 25.89 16.48 -15.24
N LEU A 16 27.14 16.64 -15.63
CA LEU A 16 28.17 17.15 -14.72
C LEU A 16 27.92 18.58 -14.18
N VAL A 17 26.89 19.23 -14.69
CA VAL A 17 26.51 20.61 -14.30
C VAL A 17 25.20 20.64 -13.53
N ASN A 18 24.46 19.54 -13.53
CA ASN A 18 23.24 19.35 -12.77
C ASN A 18 23.49 18.27 -11.74
N GLN A 19 23.21 18.56 -10.50
CA GLN A 19 23.36 17.60 -9.40
C GLN A 19 22.10 16.77 -9.19
N ASP A 20 21.04 17.08 -9.92
CA ASP A 20 19.73 16.49 -9.92
C ASP A 20 19.26 16.54 -11.39
N SER A 21 19.45 15.45 -12.12
CA SER A 21 19.32 15.44 -13.57
C SER A 21 17.90 15.32 -14.08
N ASP A 22 17.02 14.68 -13.35
CA ASP A 22 15.60 14.49 -13.68
C ASP A 22 14.68 15.44 -12.92
N GLY A 23 15.16 16.03 -11.82
CA GLY A 23 14.45 17.07 -11.06
C GLY A 23 13.49 16.51 -10.02
N ASP A 24 13.71 15.30 -9.53
CA ASP A 24 12.89 14.64 -8.53
C ASP A 24 13.13 15.14 -7.10
N GLY A 25 14.27 15.81 -6.87
CA GLY A 25 14.68 16.38 -5.58
C GLY A 25 15.84 15.64 -4.91
N THR A 26 16.24 14.49 -5.44
CA THR A 26 17.45 13.76 -5.02
C THR A 26 18.62 14.11 -5.92
N SER A 27 19.83 13.96 -5.47
CA SER A 27 21.01 14.23 -6.31
C SER A 27 21.45 12.97 -7.05
N ASP A 28 21.95 13.12 -8.28
CA ASP A 28 22.52 12.01 -9.07
C ASP A 28 23.50 11.15 -8.25
N GLY A 29 24.19 11.77 -7.29
CA GLY A 29 25.16 11.07 -6.45
C GLY A 29 24.51 10.27 -5.33
N ASP A 30 23.42 10.76 -4.77
CA ASP A 30 22.65 10.06 -3.73
C ASP A 30 21.92 8.87 -4.33
N GLU A 31 21.38 9.03 -5.52
CA GLU A 31 20.69 7.96 -6.26
C GLU A 31 21.64 6.83 -6.65
N VAL A 32 22.77 7.14 -7.27
CA VAL A 32 23.73 6.11 -7.74
C VAL A 32 24.39 5.35 -6.57
N TYR A 33 24.61 5.99 -5.45
CA TYR A 33 25.39 5.41 -4.35
C TYR A 33 24.55 5.11 -3.10
N GLY A 34 23.27 5.40 -3.09
CA GLY A 34 22.41 5.23 -1.93
C GLY A 34 22.85 6.07 -0.75
N LEU A 35 23.34 7.30 -1.01
CA LEU A 35 23.84 8.19 0.03
C LEU A 35 22.69 9.01 0.63
N ASN A 36 22.84 9.36 1.90
CA ASN A 36 21.91 10.22 2.62
C ASN A 36 20.48 9.65 2.82
N ASN A 37 20.27 8.36 2.57
CA ASN A 37 19.04 7.69 2.92
C ASN A 37 19.29 6.51 3.88
N THR A 38 18.30 6.19 4.70
CA THR A 38 18.45 5.23 5.80
C THR A 38 18.65 3.80 5.28
N TYR A 39 18.04 3.47 4.16
CA TYR A 39 18.02 2.10 3.61
C TYR A 39 19.10 1.86 2.56
N ASN A 40 19.84 2.90 2.16
CA ASN A 40 20.81 2.90 1.06
C ASN A 40 20.16 2.51 -0.28
N TYR A 41 18.93 2.91 -0.49
CA TYR A 41 18.26 2.76 -1.77
C TYR A 41 19.01 3.52 -2.86
N THR A 42 19.02 2.96 -4.06
CA THR A 42 19.55 3.57 -5.28
C THR A 42 18.43 3.67 -6.29
N SER A 43 18.48 4.68 -7.16
CA SER A 43 17.52 4.87 -8.25
C SER A 43 18.23 5.26 -9.55
N ASP A 44 17.49 5.46 -10.63
CA ASP A 44 18.05 5.92 -11.90
C ASP A 44 18.05 7.45 -11.96
N PRO A 45 19.21 8.12 -11.90
CA PRO A 45 19.29 9.58 -11.88
C PRO A 45 18.85 10.28 -13.17
N MET A 46 18.23 9.57 -14.09
CA MET A 46 17.66 10.10 -15.33
C MET A 46 16.15 9.86 -15.45
N GLU A 47 15.59 9.10 -14.53
CA GLU A 47 14.17 8.80 -14.44
C GLU A 47 13.61 9.42 -13.17
N TRP A 48 12.65 10.28 -13.27
CA TRP A 48 12.00 10.97 -12.15
C TRP A 48 11.28 10.03 -11.18
N ASP A 49 10.92 8.83 -11.65
CA ASP A 49 10.17 7.77 -11.00
C ASP A 49 10.66 6.46 -11.61
N THR A 50 11.58 5.79 -10.92
CA THR A 50 12.36 4.66 -11.48
C THR A 50 11.51 3.41 -11.71
N ASP A 51 10.55 3.10 -10.84
CA ASP A 51 9.68 1.92 -10.97
C ASP A 51 8.33 2.22 -11.62
N ASN A 52 8.02 3.51 -11.82
CA ASN A 52 6.80 4.02 -12.45
C ASN A 52 5.51 3.73 -11.68
N ASP A 53 5.57 3.72 -10.36
CA ASP A 53 4.39 3.56 -9.53
C ASP A 53 3.58 4.87 -9.39
N GLY A 54 4.20 6.03 -9.59
CA GLY A 54 3.60 7.37 -9.50
C GLY A 54 4.18 8.24 -8.39
N LEU A 55 4.99 7.68 -7.50
CA LEU A 55 5.86 8.42 -6.60
C LEU A 55 7.17 8.75 -7.32
N ASN A 56 7.82 9.82 -6.94
CA ASN A 56 9.17 10.08 -7.45
C ASN A 56 10.20 9.58 -6.45
N ASP A 57 11.36 9.19 -6.98
CA ASP A 57 12.45 8.63 -6.19
C ASP A 57 12.84 9.53 -5.00
N GLY A 58 12.80 10.83 -5.19
CA GLY A 58 13.10 11.78 -4.14
C GLY A 58 12.10 11.79 -2.99
N LEU A 59 10.81 11.55 -3.27
CA LEU A 59 9.80 11.38 -2.23
C LEU A 59 10.04 10.11 -1.43
N GLU A 60 10.33 9.02 -2.11
CA GLU A 60 10.54 7.72 -1.50
C GLU A 60 11.82 7.67 -0.66
N ILE A 61 12.89 8.29 -1.14
CA ILE A 61 14.20 8.28 -0.47
C ILE A 61 14.30 9.31 0.66
N THR A 62 13.70 10.50 0.50
CA THR A 62 13.97 11.65 1.40
C THR A 62 12.81 12.03 2.30
N ASN A 63 11.60 11.74 1.90
CA ASN A 63 10.40 12.11 2.65
C ASN A 63 9.71 10.92 3.32
N CYS A 64 10.40 9.87 3.60
CA CYS A 64 9.91 8.69 4.32
C CYS A 64 8.84 9.06 5.39
N VAL A 65 7.60 9.20 5.00
CA VAL A 65 6.54 9.81 5.82
C VAL A 65 5.54 8.76 6.30
N TYR A 66 5.81 7.49 6.04
CA TYR A 66 4.85 6.41 6.27
C TYR A 66 5.32 5.50 7.40
N GLY A 67 4.47 5.36 8.40
CA GLY A 67 4.70 4.57 9.60
C GLY A 67 4.59 5.40 10.88
N GLU A 68 4.14 4.80 11.96
CA GLU A 68 4.04 5.45 13.28
C GLU A 68 5.40 5.80 13.89
N ASP A 69 6.49 5.33 13.33
CA ASP A 69 7.86 5.44 13.86
C ASP A 69 8.83 6.29 12.99
N ASP A 70 8.35 7.10 12.04
CA ASP A 70 9.09 8.14 11.27
C ASP A 70 10.30 7.65 10.44
N ASP A 71 10.49 6.36 10.19
CA ASP A 71 11.71 5.83 9.58
C ASP A 71 11.46 4.84 8.42
N GLU A 72 10.25 4.68 7.91
CA GLU A 72 9.95 3.75 6.83
C GLU A 72 9.83 4.49 5.50
N CYS A 73 10.58 4.02 4.51
CA CYS A 73 10.64 4.57 3.18
C CYS A 73 10.29 3.49 2.18
N THR A 74 9.50 3.82 1.18
CA THR A 74 9.26 2.92 0.06
C THR A 74 10.55 2.70 -0.76
N ASP A 75 10.60 1.65 -1.54
CA ASP A 75 11.76 1.30 -2.37
C ASP A 75 11.57 1.84 -3.80
N PRO A 76 12.33 2.85 -4.25
CA PRO A 76 12.16 3.47 -5.58
C PRO A 76 12.41 2.54 -6.77
N ASN A 77 12.64 1.25 -6.53
CA ASN A 77 12.75 0.23 -7.56
C ASN A 77 11.65 -0.83 -7.45
N ASN A 78 10.66 -0.64 -6.60
CA ASN A 78 9.63 -1.63 -6.36
C ASN A 78 8.25 -0.97 -6.19
N GLU A 79 7.42 -1.01 -7.21
CA GLU A 79 6.10 -0.38 -7.28
C GLU A 79 5.12 -0.76 -6.14
N ASP A 80 5.47 -1.75 -5.31
CA ASP A 80 4.65 -2.33 -4.23
C ASP A 80 5.64 -2.82 -3.16
N SER A 81 5.94 -1.94 -2.20
CA SER A 81 7.07 -2.12 -1.27
C SER A 81 6.85 -3.23 -0.24
N ASP A 82 5.62 -3.47 0.20
CA ASP A 82 5.29 -4.52 1.17
C ASP A 82 4.79 -5.82 0.51
N GLY A 83 4.38 -5.78 -0.76
CA GLY A 83 4.02 -6.95 -1.56
C GLY A 83 2.57 -7.39 -1.41
N ASP A 84 1.67 -6.51 -1.03
CA ASP A 84 0.26 -6.82 -0.80
C ASP A 84 -0.62 -6.71 -2.05
N THR A 85 -0.08 -6.21 -3.17
CA THR A 85 -0.69 -6.00 -4.50
C THR A 85 -1.28 -4.62 -4.77
N ILE A 86 -1.14 -3.69 -3.84
CA ILE A 86 -1.41 -2.28 -4.08
C ILE A 86 -0.05 -1.60 -4.35
N SER A 87 -0.01 -0.63 -5.22
CA SER A 87 1.19 0.18 -5.42
C SER A 87 1.28 1.27 -4.38
N ASP A 88 2.50 1.65 -4.01
CA ASP A 88 2.78 2.59 -2.94
C ASP A 88 2.04 3.93 -3.11
N ASP A 89 1.95 4.46 -4.35
CA ASP A 89 1.20 5.68 -4.65
C ASP A 89 -0.31 5.55 -4.39
N ASN A 90 -0.88 4.38 -4.72
CA ASN A 90 -2.30 4.13 -4.48
C ASN A 90 -2.63 4.00 -3.00
N GLU A 91 -1.75 3.39 -2.22
CA GLU A 91 -1.92 3.32 -0.78
C GLU A 91 -1.90 4.72 -0.17
N ILE A 92 -0.91 5.53 -0.52
CA ILE A 92 -0.76 6.89 -0.01
C ILE A 92 -1.91 7.83 -0.38
N TYR A 93 -2.32 7.83 -1.64
CA TYR A 93 -3.21 8.86 -2.18
C TYR A 93 -4.65 8.40 -2.38
N SER A 94 -4.90 7.10 -2.47
CA SER A 94 -6.23 6.57 -2.77
C SER A 94 -6.85 5.85 -1.58
N TYR A 95 -6.09 5.01 -0.90
CA TYR A 95 -6.58 4.16 0.18
C TYR A 95 -6.20 4.67 1.57
N TYR A 96 -5.13 5.47 1.66
CA TYR A 96 -4.57 6.00 2.90
C TYR A 96 -4.02 4.91 3.83
N SER A 97 -3.68 3.75 3.26
CA SER A 97 -2.99 2.67 3.94
C SER A 97 -1.48 2.93 4.02
N ASN A 98 -0.78 2.06 4.71
CA ASN A 98 0.67 2.17 4.90
C ASN A 98 1.42 1.30 3.90
N PRO A 99 2.16 1.86 2.92
CA PRO A 99 2.84 1.11 1.87
C PRO A 99 4.01 0.22 2.35
N MET A 100 4.23 0.16 3.65
CA MET A 100 5.23 -0.70 4.28
C MET A 100 4.61 -1.77 5.19
N ASP A 101 3.28 -1.83 5.27
CA ASP A 101 2.56 -2.76 6.13
C ASP A 101 1.40 -3.39 5.37
N THR A 102 1.52 -4.65 5.06
CA THR A 102 0.53 -5.43 4.28
C THR A 102 -0.88 -5.49 4.88
N ASP A 103 -1.08 -5.05 6.11
CA ASP A 103 -2.33 -5.11 6.88
C ASP A 103 -2.35 -3.91 7.84
N THR A 104 -2.69 -2.74 7.28
CA THR A 104 -2.54 -1.43 7.95
C THR A 104 -3.33 -1.31 9.24
N ASP A 105 -4.46 -1.96 9.37
CA ASP A 105 -5.33 -1.85 10.56
C ASP A 105 -5.28 -3.07 11.48
N ASP A 106 -4.44 -4.07 11.13
CA ASP A 106 -4.18 -5.28 11.93
C ASP A 106 -5.43 -6.18 12.14
N ASP A 107 -6.40 -6.15 11.22
CA ASP A 107 -7.61 -6.97 11.33
C ASP A 107 -7.41 -8.42 10.86
N GLY A 108 -6.35 -8.69 10.08
CA GLY A 108 -5.99 -10.00 9.54
C GLY A 108 -6.34 -10.18 8.06
N LEU A 109 -6.88 -9.16 7.41
CA LEU A 109 -6.95 -9.02 5.96
C LEU A 109 -5.78 -8.17 5.49
N SER A 110 -5.25 -8.43 4.31
CA SER A 110 -4.28 -7.49 3.74
C SER A 110 -5.00 -6.37 3.01
N ASP A 111 -4.40 -5.18 2.99
CA ASP A 111 -4.95 -4.00 2.32
C ASP A 111 -5.33 -4.33 0.87
N GLY A 112 -4.46 -5.07 0.16
CA GLY A 112 -4.74 -5.55 -1.18
C GLY A 112 -5.92 -6.52 -1.28
N THR A 113 -6.16 -7.32 -0.26
CA THR A 113 -7.35 -8.20 -0.21
C THR A 113 -8.62 -7.37 -0.08
N GLU A 114 -8.61 -6.36 0.76
CA GLU A 114 -9.74 -5.50 1.04
C GLU A 114 -10.17 -4.65 -0.15
N VAL A 115 -9.20 -4.13 -0.93
CA VAL A 115 -9.49 -3.22 -2.04
C VAL A 115 -9.55 -3.89 -3.42
N THR A 116 -8.89 -5.05 -3.62
CA THR A 116 -8.82 -5.69 -4.95
C THR A 116 -9.57 -7.02 -5.04
N ASN A 117 -9.61 -7.78 -3.97
CA ASN A 117 -10.26 -9.09 -3.91
C ASN A 117 -11.55 -9.07 -3.12
N CYS A 118 -12.30 -8.02 -3.18
CA CYS A 118 -13.59 -7.88 -2.55
C CYS A 118 -14.46 -9.15 -2.75
N ILE A 119 -14.31 -10.12 -1.86
CA ILE A 119 -14.79 -11.51 -2.04
C ILE A 119 -16.23 -11.69 -1.57
N TYR A 120 -16.93 -10.61 -1.21
CA TYR A 120 -18.20 -10.72 -0.52
C TYR A 120 -19.40 -10.51 -1.43
N GLY A 121 -20.32 -11.50 -1.37
CA GLY A 121 -21.62 -11.45 -1.99
C GLY A 121 -21.65 -11.83 -3.47
N GLU A 122 -22.73 -12.47 -3.89
CA GLU A 122 -22.93 -12.95 -5.27
C GLU A 122 -23.00 -11.81 -6.31
N ASN A 123 -22.99 -10.54 -5.95
CA ASN A 123 -23.35 -9.48 -6.88
C ASN A 123 -22.60 -8.16 -6.84
N ASP A 124 -21.68 -7.89 -5.93
CA ASP A 124 -21.04 -6.57 -5.98
C ASP A 124 -19.63 -6.55 -5.35
N ASN A 125 -18.76 -5.71 -5.90
CA ASN A 125 -17.45 -5.31 -5.43
C ASN A 125 -17.56 -4.62 -4.05
N LEU A 126 -17.72 -5.40 -3.02
CA LEU A 126 -17.85 -4.93 -1.66
C LEU A 126 -16.49 -5.01 -1.00
N CYS A 127 -15.77 -3.90 -1.10
CA CYS A 127 -14.47 -3.74 -0.46
C CYS A 127 -14.63 -3.24 0.96
N THR A 128 -13.86 -3.76 1.87
CA THR A 128 -13.70 -3.24 3.22
C THR A 128 -12.70 -2.08 3.24
N SER A 129 -12.43 -1.53 4.37
CA SER A 129 -11.56 -0.37 4.49
C SER A 129 -10.21 -0.76 5.07
N PRO A 130 -9.09 -0.65 4.34
CA PRO A 130 -7.77 -1.06 4.80
C PRO A 130 -7.21 -0.24 5.98
N ILE A 131 -8.00 0.65 6.54
CA ILE A 131 -7.63 1.50 7.69
C ILE A 131 -8.66 1.46 8.81
N ALA A 132 -9.59 0.50 8.75
CA ALA A 132 -10.64 0.38 9.77
C ALA A 132 -11.00 -1.09 9.96
N PRO A 133 -10.54 -1.74 11.02
CA PRO A 133 -10.68 -3.18 11.26
C PRO A 133 -12.12 -3.67 11.44
N ASP A 134 -13.09 -2.78 11.37
CA ASP A 134 -14.53 -2.97 11.48
C ASP A 134 -15.17 -1.89 10.62
N SER A 135 -15.46 -2.20 9.36
CA SER A 135 -15.84 -1.22 8.33
C SER A 135 -17.22 -0.60 8.56
N ASP A 136 -18.15 -1.30 9.18
CA ASP A 136 -19.50 -0.81 9.45
C ASP A 136 -19.77 -0.43 10.90
N TYR A 137 -18.80 -0.71 11.79
CA TYR A 137 -18.84 -0.37 13.22
C TYR A 137 -19.94 -1.10 14.00
N ASP A 138 -20.22 -2.34 13.63
CA ASP A 138 -21.19 -3.17 14.35
C ASP A 138 -20.59 -3.89 15.56
N GLY A 139 -19.25 -4.00 15.63
CA GLY A 139 -18.47 -4.63 16.70
C GLY A 139 -17.81 -5.94 16.31
N LEU A 140 -18.03 -6.42 15.10
CA LEU A 140 -17.26 -7.51 14.49
C LEU A 140 -16.15 -6.90 13.61
N SER A 141 -15.00 -7.57 13.53
CA SER A 141 -13.97 -7.18 12.58
C SER A 141 -14.23 -7.83 11.24
N ASP A 142 -13.79 -7.16 10.17
CA ASP A 142 -14.02 -7.57 8.80
C ASP A 142 -13.53 -9.01 8.53
N ASP A 143 -12.39 -9.42 9.10
CA ASP A 143 -11.86 -10.78 9.01
C ASP A 143 -12.78 -11.82 9.66
N ILE A 144 -13.42 -11.48 10.78
CA ILE A 144 -14.36 -12.38 11.49
C ILE A 144 -15.58 -12.62 10.62
N GLU A 145 -16.15 -11.59 10.02
CA GLU A 145 -17.33 -11.71 9.16
C GLU A 145 -17.05 -12.50 7.89
N ILE A 146 -15.83 -12.34 7.38
CA ILE A 146 -15.37 -12.97 6.14
C ILE A 146 -14.96 -14.43 6.31
N PHE A 147 -14.07 -14.71 7.28
CA PHE A 147 -13.47 -16.04 7.43
C PHE A 147 -14.17 -16.92 8.44
N ASN A 148 -14.85 -16.32 9.41
CA ASN A 148 -15.50 -17.05 10.48
C ASN A 148 -17.02 -17.19 10.26
N CYS A 149 -17.49 -17.37 9.07
CA CYS A 149 -18.88 -17.70 8.78
C CYS A 149 -19.40 -18.86 9.66
N ILE A 150 -19.47 -18.62 10.97
CA ILE A 150 -19.75 -19.65 11.99
C ILE A 150 -21.24 -19.65 12.38
N TYR A 151 -22.01 -18.70 11.88
CA TYR A 151 -23.31 -18.38 12.44
C TYR A 151 -24.47 -18.70 11.51
N GLY A 152 -25.22 -19.72 11.91
CA GLY A 152 -26.49 -20.14 11.35
C GLY A 152 -26.59 -21.65 11.20
N GLU A 153 -27.46 -22.28 11.97
CA GLU A 153 -27.70 -23.74 11.87
C GLU A 153 -28.34 -24.16 10.54
N ASP A 154 -28.72 -23.23 9.66
CA ASP A 154 -29.49 -23.52 8.45
C ASP A 154 -29.01 -22.86 7.14
N ASN A 155 -28.04 -21.94 7.16
CA ASN A 155 -27.39 -21.40 5.96
C ASN A 155 -25.99 -20.90 6.31
N ASP A 156 -24.99 -21.34 5.56
CA ASP A 156 -23.60 -20.87 5.63
C ASP A 156 -23.47 -19.47 5.00
N GLU A 157 -24.21 -18.48 5.47
CA GLU A 157 -24.11 -17.11 5.00
C GLU A 157 -23.27 -16.30 5.98
N CYS A 158 -22.16 -15.75 5.50
CA CYS A 158 -21.35 -14.78 6.23
C CYS A 158 -22.13 -13.49 6.37
N THR A 159 -21.86 -12.73 7.45
CA THR A 159 -22.33 -11.36 7.54
C THR A 159 -21.63 -10.49 6.49
N ASP A 160 -22.24 -9.38 6.11
CA ASP A 160 -21.64 -8.41 5.19
C ASP A 160 -20.87 -7.37 6.03
N PRO A 161 -19.53 -7.32 5.97
CA PRO A 161 -18.73 -6.43 6.81
C PRO A 161 -18.96 -4.93 6.57
N ARG A 162 -20.04 -4.56 5.92
CA ARG A 162 -20.42 -3.17 5.65
C ARG A 162 -21.89 -2.90 5.95
N GLU A 163 -22.61 -3.87 6.48
CA GLU A 163 -24.02 -3.74 6.85
C GLU A 163 -24.24 -4.19 8.30
N LEU A 164 -24.41 -3.28 9.22
CA LEU A 164 -24.66 -3.49 10.65
C LEU A 164 -25.71 -4.58 11.02
N ASP A 165 -26.51 -5.02 10.08
CA ASP A 165 -27.64 -5.95 10.19
C ASP A 165 -27.88 -6.53 8.80
N THR A 166 -27.11 -7.58 8.46
CA THR A 166 -27.04 -8.17 7.11
C THR A 166 -28.38 -8.67 6.61
N ASP A 167 -29.23 -9.28 7.46
CA ASP A 167 -30.53 -9.79 7.08
C ASP A 167 -31.70 -8.80 7.27
N ASN A 168 -31.41 -7.65 7.84
CA ASN A 168 -32.35 -6.54 8.10
C ASN A 168 -33.55 -6.94 8.99
N ASP A 169 -33.33 -7.84 9.95
CA ASP A 169 -34.37 -8.27 10.89
C ASP A 169 -34.50 -7.34 12.12
N GLY A 170 -33.54 -6.43 12.30
CA GLY A 170 -33.50 -5.41 13.35
C GLY A 170 -32.66 -5.83 14.57
N VAL A 171 -31.89 -6.87 14.45
CA VAL A 171 -30.81 -7.29 15.35
C VAL A 171 -29.51 -7.06 14.57
N GLY A 172 -28.51 -6.50 15.18
CA GLY A 172 -27.20 -6.31 14.52
C GLY A 172 -26.40 -7.60 14.56
N ASP A 173 -25.47 -7.73 13.63
CA ASP A 173 -24.71 -8.97 13.41
C ASP A 173 -23.92 -9.38 14.67
N GLU A 174 -23.33 -8.44 15.44
CA GLU A 174 -22.69 -8.73 16.74
C GLU A 174 -23.66 -9.35 17.77
N ASP A 175 -24.90 -8.87 17.83
CA ASP A 175 -25.90 -9.35 18.79
C ASP A 175 -26.46 -10.74 18.43
N GLU A 176 -26.35 -11.16 17.18
CA GLU A 176 -26.78 -12.49 16.71
C GLU A 176 -25.76 -13.59 17.07
N ILE A 177 -24.51 -13.22 17.22
CA ILE A 177 -23.38 -14.10 17.56
C ILE A 177 -23.36 -14.48 19.06
N ASN A 178 -24.00 -13.73 19.94
CA ASN A 178 -24.04 -13.93 21.38
C ASN A 178 -25.31 -14.67 21.82
#